data_29354592fed316bfda46f6f6dab1f670
#
_entry.id   29354592fed316bfda46f6f6dab1f670
#
_cell.length_a   1.000
_cell.length_b   1.000
_cell.length_c   1.000
_cell.angle_alpha   90.00
_cell.angle_beta   90.00
_cell.angle_gamma   90.00
#
_symmetry.space_group_name_H-M   'P 1'
#
loop_
_entity.id
_entity.type
_entity.pdbx_description
1 polymer ?
#
loop_
_entity_poly.entity_id
_entity_poly.type
_entity_poly.pdbx_seq_one_letter_code
_entity_poly.pdbx_strand_id
1 'polypeptide(L)'
;TGTLAAGINLPARSVVLPTLIKGPRGKMKLIEPSSVHQMFGRAGRPQFDDRGYVFALPHEDDVKILKWKEKYDQIPEDTKDVGLRKAKKALKKKQPKRREGQQYWSEQQFQQLINAPSADLASRGPLPWRLLVYMLDASSDVARIRKLVAGRLLAPKEQIAAQKRLNQQLVTLWRGGYLTLDPKPPLAELDEGKSVESDAANETEVEEKPAASMTLDLGQRRSTSETKPMEQTRKKPKEVLEAGSREIEYKPETATPTEKMAGLLKLRGVHPLYALFLMNHLGIADTNERIMAFESILQLSRSLGKAIRIPRLDVLPAGPLATTRLDSQLLKLGLATAEELGSREEDEDEDKKRGWYDEDDYVPVLSLPHKLQRLFQHDFPGVHDVRITPVWVVGELLQYGTDFNKYITSHKLQKQEGVIFRHLLRFILLIDEMAELCPADVEHDVWREDLFSVADQLEEICRLADPQSTDQWLAETREDSEKSKEPNS
;
A
#
# COMPACT_ATOMS: atom_id res chain seq x y z
N THR A 1 14.16 -14.22 -10.45
CA THR A 1 13.24 -13.39 -9.68
C THR A 1 12.27 -12.66 -10.61
N GLY A 2 11.01 -12.41 -10.16
CA GLY A 2 10.01 -11.68 -10.97
C GLY A 2 10.50 -10.31 -11.43
N THR A 3 11.34 -9.64 -10.66
CA THR A 3 11.93 -8.33 -10.97
C THR A 3 12.83 -8.38 -12.22
N LEU A 4 13.66 -9.41 -12.34
CA LEU A 4 14.51 -9.60 -13.53
C LEU A 4 13.68 -9.94 -14.79
N ALA A 5 12.54 -10.60 -14.62
CA ALA A 5 11.66 -10.90 -15.75
C ALA A 5 10.94 -9.67 -16.29
N ALA A 6 10.60 -8.70 -15.44
CA ALA A 6 9.80 -7.53 -15.81
C ALA A 6 10.63 -6.32 -16.26
N GLY A 7 11.84 -6.11 -15.70
CA GLY A 7 12.59 -4.87 -15.85
C GLY A 7 13.77 -4.89 -16.83
N ILE A 8 14.32 -6.06 -17.12
CA ILE A 8 15.56 -6.17 -17.89
C ILE A 8 15.37 -7.13 -19.06
N ASN A 9 15.79 -6.74 -20.26
CA ASN A 9 15.77 -7.63 -21.43
C ASN A 9 17.00 -8.55 -21.44
N LEU A 10 16.97 -9.59 -20.63
CA LEU A 10 18.01 -10.64 -20.56
C LEU A 10 17.43 -11.96 -21.08
N PRO A 11 17.47 -12.23 -22.39
CA PRO A 11 17.03 -13.50 -22.93
C PRO A 11 18.03 -14.61 -22.58
N ALA A 12 17.53 -15.78 -22.23
CA ALA A 12 18.32 -16.96 -21.92
C ALA A 12 17.85 -18.15 -22.77
N ARG A 13 18.74 -19.07 -23.16
CA ARG A 13 18.35 -20.28 -23.89
C ARG A 13 17.27 -21.06 -23.12
N SER A 14 17.44 -21.14 -21.81
CA SER A 14 16.55 -21.92 -20.94
C SER A 14 16.18 -21.11 -19.69
N VAL A 15 14.93 -21.22 -19.28
CA VAL A 15 14.40 -20.65 -18.03
C VAL A 15 14.02 -21.79 -17.10
N VAL A 16 14.52 -21.76 -15.87
CA VAL A 16 14.21 -22.76 -14.84
C VAL A 16 13.42 -22.08 -13.72
N LEU A 17 12.24 -22.59 -13.45
CA LEU A 17 11.39 -22.16 -12.35
C LEU A 17 11.51 -23.14 -11.18
N PRO A 18 12.08 -22.73 -10.03
CA PRO A 18 12.22 -23.62 -8.87
C PRO A 18 10.88 -24.06 -8.28
N THR A 19 9.83 -23.27 -8.46
CA THR A 19 8.47 -23.57 -8.00
C THR A 19 7.46 -22.74 -8.80
N LEU A 20 6.22 -23.23 -8.88
CA LEU A 20 5.08 -22.50 -9.48
C LEU A 20 4.14 -21.89 -8.42
N ILE A 21 4.50 -21.99 -7.15
CA ILE A 21 3.70 -21.42 -6.06
C ILE A 21 4.48 -20.32 -5.35
N LYS A 22 3.77 -19.26 -4.93
CA LYS A 22 4.33 -18.07 -4.26
C LYS A 22 3.41 -17.66 -3.10
N GLY A 23 4.01 -17.18 -2.02
CA GLY A 23 3.30 -16.68 -0.85
C GLY A 23 3.96 -17.09 0.47
N PRO A 24 3.45 -16.64 1.61
CA PRO A 24 3.92 -17.07 2.92
C PRO A 24 3.54 -18.55 3.19
N ARG A 25 4.27 -19.20 4.09
CA ARG A 25 3.98 -20.57 4.51
C ARG A 25 2.52 -20.72 4.91
N GLY A 26 1.83 -21.75 4.41
CA GLY A 26 0.42 -22.01 4.68
C GLY A 26 -0.60 -21.23 3.83
N LYS A 27 -0.16 -20.20 3.10
CA LYS A 27 -1.00 -19.39 2.18
C LYS A 27 -0.37 -19.23 0.81
N MET A 28 0.39 -20.22 0.35
CA MET A 28 0.97 -20.20 -0.99
C MET A 28 -0.13 -20.35 -2.05
N LYS A 29 -0.05 -19.55 -3.10
CA LYS A 29 -0.96 -19.61 -4.27
C LYS A 29 -0.13 -19.90 -5.52
N LEU A 30 -0.77 -20.44 -6.55
CA LEU A 30 -0.16 -20.58 -7.86
C LEU A 30 0.23 -19.18 -8.39
N ILE A 31 1.39 -19.08 -9.05
CA ILE A 31 1.84 -17.81 -9.66
C ILE A 31 0.82 -17.41 -10.73
N GLU A 32 0.53 -16.12 -10.83
CA GLU A 32 -0.39 -15.60 -11.85
C GLU A 32 0.10 -15.92 -13.26
N PRO A 33 -0.79 -16.30 -14.19
CA PRO A 33 -0.44 -16.65 -15.56
C PRO A 33 0.36 -15.56 -16.29
N SER A 34 -0.01 -14.29 -16.12
CA SER A 34 0.71 -13.15 -16.70
C SER A 34 2.18 -13.08 -16.26
N SER A 35 2.43 -13.28 -14.97
CA SER A 35 3.80 -13.31 -14.42
C SER A 35 4.59 -14.51 -14.91
N VAL A 36 3.94 -15.67 -15.05
CA VAL A 36 4.56 -16.89 -15.58
C VAL A 36 4.91 -16.72 -17.06
N HIS A 37 4.00 -16.17 -17.87
CA HIS A 37 4.25 -15.93 -19.29
C HIS A 37 5.39 -14.90 -19.51
N GLN A 38 5.50 -13.87 -18.66
CA GLN A 38 6.66 -12.97 -18.70
C GLN A 38 7.97 -13.69 -18.43
N MET A 39 7.99 -14.64 -17.50
CA MET A 39 9.17 -15.47 -17.23
C MET A 39 9.44 -16.44 -18.37
N PHE A 40 8.42 -17.07 -18.95
CA PHE A 40 8.55 -17.97 -20.11
C PHE A 40 9.07 -17.24 -21.34
N GLY A 41 8.60 -16.01 -21.58
CA GLY A 41 9.03 -15.13 -22.68
C GLY A 41 10.51 -14.72 -22.61
N ARG A 42 11.23 -15.09 -21.55
CA ARG A 42 12.69 -14.93 -21.46
C ARG A 42 13.46 -16.14 -22.01
N ALA A 43 12.78 -17.24 -22.32
CA ALA A 43 13.39 -18.42 -22.91
C ALA A 43 13.56 -18.23 -24.43
N GLY A 44 14.75 -18.53 -24.92
CA GLY A 44 15.15 -18.32 -26.31
C GLY A 44 15.84 -16.98 -26.54
N ARG A 45 17.01 -17.01 -27.18
CA ARG A 45 17.77 -15.82 -27.55
C ARG A 45 17.55 -15.56 -29.04
N PRO A 46 16.86 -14.46 -29.41
CA PRO A 46 16.74 -14.09 -30.81
C PRO A 46 18.12 -14.04 -31.47
N GLN A 47 18.28 -14.55 -32.68
CA GLN A 47 19.50 -14.64 -33.45
C GLN A 47 20.46 -15.82 -33.08
N PHE A 48 20.27 -16.49 -31.93
CA PHE A 48 21.17 -17.57 -31.48
C PHE A 48 20.47 -18.91 -31.28
N ASP A 49 19.19 -18.91 -30.94
CA ASP A 49 18.45 -20.13 -30.59
C ASP A 49 17.19 -20.25 -31.44
N ASP A 50 16.98 -21.40 -32.06
CA ASP A 50 15.74 -21.72 -32.80
C ASP A 50 14.57 -22.00 -31.85
N ARG A 51 14.87 -22.42 -30.61
CA ARG A 51 13.87 -22.76 -29.57
C ARG A 51 14.35 -22.37 -28.19
N GLY A 52 13.44 -21.79 -27.38
CA GLY A 52 13.61 -21.60 -25.96
C GLY A 52 13.01 -22.74 -25.13
N TYR A 53 13.64 -23.08 -24.03
CA TYR A 53 13.19 -24.15 -23.14
C TYR A 53 12.80 -23.57 -21.78
N VAL A 54 11.68 -24.07 -21.24
CA VAL A 54 11.20 -23.73 -19.89
C VAL A 54 11.06 -25.01 -19.08
N PHE A 55 11.65 -25.00 -17.89
CA PHE A 55 11.61 -26.10 -16.96
C PHE A 55 10.99 -25.65 -15.64
N ALA A 56 9.96 -26.35 -15.15
CA ALA A 56 9.44 -26.19 -13.81
C ALA A 56 9.93 -27.38 -12.95
N LEU A 57 10.60 -27.08 -11.84
CA LEU A 57 11.14 -28.11 -10.96
C LEU A 57 10.09 -28.58 -9.96
N PRO A 58 9.78 -29.90 -9.90
CA PRO A 58 8.89 -30.41 -8.88
C PRO A 58 9.53 -30.31 -7.49
N HIS A 59 8.70 -30.32 -6.45
CA HIS A 59 9.19 -30.31 -5.08
C HIS A 59 10.02 -31.59 -4.78
N GLU A 60 10.99 -31.48 -3.89
CA GLU A 60 11.87 -32.63 -3.52
C GLU A 60 11.08 -33.87 -3.11
N ASP A 61 9.96 -33.73 -2.42
CA ASP A 61 9.14 -34.84 -2.00
C ASP A 61 8.48 -35.53 -3.18
N ASP A 62 8.05 -34.79 -4.20
CA ASP A 62 7.52 -35.35 -5.46
C ASP A 62 8.60 -36.07 -6.24
N VAL A 63 9.83 -35.56 -6.25
CA VAL A 63 10.98 -36.25 -6.87
C VAL A 63 11.27 -37.57 -6.16
N LYS A 64 11.20 -37.62 -4.82
CA LYS A 64 11.35 -38.85 -4.04
C LYS A 64 10.26 -39.87 -4.35
N ILE A 65 9.01 -39.40 -4.48
CA ILE A 65 7.86 -40.24 -4.83
C ILE A 65 8.02 -40.80 -6.24
N LEU A 66 8.41 -39.99 -7.23
CA LEU A 66 8.64 -40.41 -8.60
C LEU A 66 9.75 -41.46 -8.69
N LYS A 67 10.92 -41.20 -8.08
CA LYS A 67 12.02 -42.16 -8.03
C LYS A 67 11.66 -43.48 -7.33
N TRP A 68 10.81 -43.38 -6.29
CA TRP A 68 10.29 -44.59 -5.64
C TRP A 68 9.34 -45.35 -6.56
N LYS A 69 8.44 -44.65 -7.26
CA LYS A 69 7.48 -45.22 -8.19
C LYS A 69 8.20 -45.95 -9.33
N GLU A 70 9.20 -45.33 -9.95
CA GLU A 70 10.04 -45.96 -10.99
C GLU A 70 10.65 -47.27 -10.52
N LYS A 71 11.23 -47.30 -9.33
CA LYS A 71 11.80 -48.54 -8.74
C LYS A 71 10.74 -49.58 -8.42
N TYR A 72 9.56 -49.16 -8.00
CA TYR A 72 8.46 -50.05 -7.68
C TYR A 72 7.85 -50.69 -8.93
N ASP A 73 7.68 -49.90 -10.00
CA ASP A 73 7.09 -50.34 -11.27
C ASP A 73 8.06 -51.20 -12.10
N GLN A 74 9.37 -51.10 -11.85
CA GLN A 74 10.35 -51.99 -12.45
C GLN A 74 10.19 -53.46 -12.02
N ILE A 75 9.50 -53.74 -10.90
CA ILE A 75 9.25 -55.08 -10.41
C ILE A 75 7.87 -55.54 -10.89
N PRO A 76 7.76 -56.51 -11.82
CA PRO A 76 6.48 -57.01 -12.33
C PRO A 76 5.55 -57.48 -11.21
N GLU A 77 4.24 -57.37 -11.44
CA GLU A 77 3.26 -57.78 -10.43
C GLU A 77 3.17 -59.27 -10.26
N ASP A 78 3.30 -60.01 -11.40
CA ASP A 78 3.16 -61.46 -11.47
C ASP A 78 4.48 -62.22 -11.32
N THR A 79 5.51 -61.59 -10.77
CA THR A 79 6.82 -62.26 -10.63
C THR A 79 6.72 -63.47 -9.68
N LYS A 80 7.20 -64.63 -10.15
CA LYS A 80 7.29 -65.86 -9.36
C LYS A 80 8.53 -65.90 -8.44
N ASP A 81 9.47 -64.97 -8.62
CA ASP A 81 10.68 -64.85 -7.80
C ASP A 81 10.36 -64.34 -6.40
N VAL A 82 10.66 -65.18 -5.40
CA VAL A 82 10.43 -64.89 -3.98
C VAL A 82 11.27 -63.69 -3.51
N GLY A 83 12.47 -63.48 -4.06
CA GLY A 83 13.34 -62.34 -3.75
C GLY A 83 12.75 -61.03 -4.21
N LEU A 84 12.26 -60.96 -5.45
CA LEU A 84 11.62 -59.78 -6.01
C LEU A 84 10.30 -59.43 -5.31
N ARG A 85 9.52 -60.45 -4.92
CA ARG A 85 8.30 -60.21 -4.10
C ARG A 85 8.60 -59.61 -2.72
N LYS A 86 9.65 -60.10 -2.05
CA LYS A 86 10.10 -59.52 -0.77
C LYS A 86 10.61 -58.10 -0.98
N ALA A 87 11.38 -57.82 -2.03
CA ALA A 87 11.85 -56.48 -2.38
C ALA A 87 10.68 -55.51 -2.65
N LYS A 88 9.66 -55.93 -3.45
CA LYS A 88 8.47 -55.15 -3.72
C LYS A 88 7.69 -54.82 -2.45
N LYS A 89 7.53 -55.78 -1.53
CA LYS A 89 6.88 -55.58 -0.23
C LYS A 89 7.68 -54.62 0.66
N ALA A 90 9.00 -54.69 0.65
CA ALA A 90 9.88 -53.78 1.39
C ALA A 90 9.81 -52.34 0.82
N LEU A 91 9.80 -52.18 -0.50
CA LEU A 91 9.61 -50.90 -1.17
C LEU A 91 8.25 -50.29 -0.81
N LYS A 92 7.16 -51.07 -0.80
CA LYS A 92 5.82 -50.60 -0.42
C LYS A 92 5.77 -50.07 1.02
N LYS A 93 6.50 -50.67 1.96
CA LYS A 93 6.61 -50.16 3.35
C LYS A 93 7.38 -48.84 3.45
N LYS A 94 8.32 -48.60 2.52
CA LYS A 94 9.17 -47.40 2.48
C LYS A 94 8.64 -46.33 1.53
N GLN A 95 7.35 -46.35 1.20
CA GLN A 95 6.75 -45.37 0.29
C GLN A 95 6.88 -43.97 0.86
N PRO A 96 7.55 -43.00 0.19
CA PRO A 96 7.63 -41.65 0.62
C PRO A 96 6.25 -40.95 0.51
N LYS A 97 5.94 -40.08 1.45
CA LYS A 97 4.70 -39.30 1.46
C LYS A 97 5.04 -37.81 1.40
N ARG A 98 4.12 -37.04 0.87
CA ARG A 98 4.19 -35.58 0.94
C ARG A 98 4.07 -35.12 2.40
N ARG A 99 4.82 -34.11 2.80
CA ARG A 99 4.77 -33.53 4.15
C ARG A 99 3.44 -32.79 4.37
N GLU A 100 2.85 -32.98 5.54
CA GLU A 100 1.65 -32.24 5.94
C GLU A 100 1.98 -30.75 6.11
N GLY A 101 1.03 -29.87 5.74
CA GLY A 101 1.21 -28.41 5.83
C GLY A 101 2.06 -27.77 4.72
N GLN A 102 2.61 -28.58 3.78
CA GLN A 102 3.31 -28.05 2.60
C GLN A 102 2.37 -28.05 1.39
N GLN A 103 2.41 -26.96 0.61
CA GLN A 103 1.65 -26.88 -0.64
C GLN A 103 2.53 -27.32 -1.82
N TYR A 104 1.93 -28.04 -2.74
CA TYR A 104 2.56 -28.61 -3.92
C TYR A 104 1.79 -28.14 -5.16
N TRP A 105 2.49 -27.98 -6.27
CA TRP A 105 1.87 -27.78 -7.57
C TRP A 105 1.82 -29.10 -8.35
N SER A 106 0.89 -29.20 -9.29
CA SER A 106 0.70 -30.41 -10.12
C SER A 106 1.03 -30.14 -11.59
N GLU A 107 1.28 -31.21 -12.35
CA GLU A 107 1.49 -31.12 -13.80
C GLU A 107 0.28 -30.46 -14.51
N GLN A 108 -0.94 -30.77 -14.07
CA GLN A 108 -2.16 -30.14 -14.59
C GLN A 108 -2.15 -28.62 -14.40
N GLN A 109 -1.70 -28.14 -13.25
CA GLN A 109 -1.56 -26.70 -12.98
C GLN A 109 -0.50 -26.05 -13.85
N PHE A 110 0.60 -26.76 -14.14
CA PHE A 110 1.60 -26.28 -15.10
C PHE A 110 1.02 -26.17 -16.51
N GLN A 111 0.28 -27.17 -16.97
CA GLN A 111 -0.40 -27.13 -18.27
C GLN A 111 -1.46 -26.01 -18.33
N GLN A 112 -2.20 -25.76 -17.23
CA GLN A 112 -3.12 -24.64 -17.13
C GLN A 112 -2.40 -23.30 -17.28
N LEU A 113 -1.22 -23.14 -16.69
CA LEU A 113 -0.41 -21.92 -16.82
C LEU A 113 0.11 -21.72 -18.25
N ILE A 114 0.53 -22.81 -18.92
CA ILE A 114 0.99 -22.75 -20.32
C ILE A 114 -0.16 -22.31 -21.25
N ASN A 115 -1.33 -22.89 -21.06
CA ASN A 115 -2.49 -22.69 -21.93
C ASN A 115 -3.37 -21.49 -21.49
N ALA A 116 -2.98 -20.79 -20.42
CA ALA A 116 -3.73 -19.63 -19.97
C ALA A 116 -3.74 -18.53 -21.05
N PRO A 117 -4.87 -17.86 -21.28
CA PRO A 117 -4.91 -16.75 -22.22
C PRO A 117 -4.01 -15.60 -21.76
N SER A 118 -3.58 -14.78 -22.70
CA SER A 118 -2.86 -13.54 -22.39
C SER A 118 -3.72 -12.71 -21.46
N ALA A 119 -3.08 -12.09 -20.45
CA ALA A 119 -3.80 -11.16 -19.58
C ALA A 119 -4.23 -9.93 -20.38
N ASP A 120 -5.48 -9.55 -20.24
CA ASP A 120 -5.99 -8.31 -20.80
C ASP A 120 -5.32 -7.11 -20.10
N LEU A 121 -5.02 -6.09 -20.89
CA LEU A 121 -4.54 -4.83 -20.34
C LEU A 121 -5.67 -4.19 -19.53
N ALA A 122 -5.38 -3.84 -18.29
CA ALA A 122 -6.32 -3.15 -17.43
C ALA A 122 -5.69 -1.90 -16.82
N SER A 123 -6.44 -0.81 -16.80
CA SER A 123 -6.05 0.40 -16.09
C SER A 123 -6.17 0.18 -14.58
N ARG A 124 -5.15 0.57 -13.82
CA ARG A 124 -5.16 0.41 -12.37
C ARG A 124 -5.41 1.73 -11.66
N GLY A 125 -6.07 1.64 -10.51
CA GLY A 125 -6.30 2.77 -9.61
C GLY A 125 -7.30 3.82 -10.11
N PRO A 126 -7.65 4.80 -9.29
CA PRO A 126 -8.49 5.94 -9.65
C PRO A 126 -7.77 6.89 -10.63
N LEU A 127 -8.47 7.92 -11.14
CA LEU A 127 -7.83 9.03 -11.85
C LEU A 127 -6.92 9.78 -10.85
N PRO A 128 -5.61 9.93 -11.13
CA PRO A 128 -4.71 10.64 -10.22
C PRO A 128 -5.12 12.11 -10.07
N TRP A 129 -5.13 12.61 -8.85
CA TRP A 129 -5.46 14.02 -8.54
C TRP A 129 -4.63 15.01 -9.34
N ARG A 130 -3.33 14.76 -9.46
CA ARG A 130 -2.44 15.61 -10.26
C ARG A 130 -2.85 15.69 -11.73
N LEU A 131 -3.18 14.56 -12.35
CA LEU A 131 -3.65 14.55 -13.73
C LEU A 131 -4.96 15.30 -13.90
N LEU A 132 -5.89 15.13 -12.93
CA LEU A 132 -7.15 15.86 -12.91
C LEU A 132 -6.91 17.37 -12.83
N VAL A 133 -6.07 17.83 -11.90
CA VAL A 133 -5.71 19.25 -11.73
C VAL A 133 -5.08 19.81 -13.00
N TYR A 134 -4.15 19.08 -13.62
CA TYR A 134 -3.50 19.48 -14.85
C TYR A 134 -4.48 19.61 -16.03
N MET A 135 -5.42 18.69 -16.15
CA MET A 135 -6.46 18.75 -17.18
C MET A 135 -7.43 19.91 -16.98
N LEU A 136 -7.77 20.22 -15.73
CA LEU A 136 -8.62 21.34 -15.37
C LEU A 136 -7.95 22.69 -15.63
N ASP A 137 -6.65 22.79 -15.40
CA ASP A 137 -5.86 23.98 -15.75
C ASP A 137 -5.83 24.22 -17.26
N ALA A 138 -5.65 23.15 -18.04
CA ALA A 138 -5.61 23.22 -19.49
C ALA A 138 -6.97 23.51 -20.13
N SER A 139 -8.09 23.16 -19.49
CA SER A 139 -9.45 23.35 -20.03
C SER A 139 -10.52 23.21 -18.94
N SER A 140 -11.46 24.15 -18.93
CA SER A 140 -12.64 24.10 -18.04
C SER A 140 -13.71 23.09 -18.48
N ASP A 141 -13.58 22.47 -19.66
CA ASP A 141 -14.54 21.50 -20.19
C ASP A 141 -14.38 20.12 -19.52
N VAL A 142 -15.35 19.73 -18.68
CA VAL A 142 -15.38 18.44 -18.00
C VAL A 142 -15.62 17.28 -18.96
N ALA A 143 -16.20 17.51 -20.14
CA ALA A 143 -16.45 16.45 -21.11
C ALA A 143 -15.15 15.80 -21.61
N ARG A 144 -14.05 16.56 -21.73
CA ARG A 144 -12.72 16.03 -22.07
C ARG A 144 -12.22 15.05 -21.02
N ILE A 145 -12.40 15.38 -19.73
CA ILE A 145 -11.96 14.52 -18.61
C ILE A 145 -12.82 13.26 -18.58
N ARG A 146 -14.14 13.39 -18.77
CA ARG A 146 -15.04 12.24 -18.86
C ARG A 146 -14.68 11.30 -20.01
N LYS A 147 -14.30 11.86 -21.16
CA LYS A 147 -13.81 11.07 -22.32
C LYS A 147 -12.54 10.31 -21.98
N LEU A 148 -11.58 10.94 -21.26
CA LEU A 148 -10.38 10.26 -20.80
C LEU A 148 -10.74 9.10 -19.87
N VAL A 149 -11.60 9.33 -18.87
CA VAL A 149 -12.03 8.29 -17.92
C VAL A 149 -12.77 7.18 -18.65
N ALA A 150 -13.62 7.50 -19.65
CA ALA A 150 -14.32 6.51 -20.48
C ALA A 150 -13.36 5.69 -21.38
N GLY A 151 -12.25 6.27 -21.80
CA GLY A 151 -11.21 5.58 -22.57
C GLY A 151 -10.30 4.66 -21.77
N ARG A 152 -10.42 4.62 -20.43
CA ARG A 152 -9.63 3.71 -19.59
C ARG A 152 -10.08 2.26 -19.77
N LEU A 153 -9.12 1.35 -19.76
CA LEU A 153 -9.37 -0.09 -19.86
C LEU A 153 -9.88 -0.64 -18.52
N LEU A 154 -11.16 -0.44 -18.26
CA LEU A 154 -11.84 -0.86 -17.04
C LEU A 154 -13.03 -1.77 -17.38
N ALA A 155 -13.39 -2.68 -16.47
CA ALA A 155 -14.62 -3.44 -16.59
C ALA A 155 -15.86 -2.52 -16.54
N PRO A 156 -17.01 -2.88 -17.14
CA PRO A 156 -18.18 -2.00 -17.20
C PRO A 156 -18.66 -1.46 -15.85
N LYS A 157 -18.63 -2.27 -14.80
CA LYS A 157 -18.96 -1.84 -13.42
C LYS A 157 -17.94 -0.84 -12.87
N GLU A 158 -16.67 -1.08 -13.11
CA GLU A 158 -15.57 -0.18 -12.70
C GLU A 158 -15.60 1.14 -13.47
N GLN A 159 -16.04 1.11 -14.73
CA GLN A 159 -16.21 2.30 -15.54
C GLN A 159 -17.25 3.26 -14.96
N ILE A 160 -18.40 2.73 -14.51
CA ILE A 160 -19.44 3.52 -13.83
C ILE A 160 -18.87 4.09 -12.50
N ALA A 161 -18.18 3.27 -11.72
CA ALA A 161 -17.56 3.69 -10.48
C ALA A 161 -16.49 4.78 -10.72
N ALA A 162 -15.70 4.69 -11.79
CA ALA A 162 -14.71 5.69 -12.15
C ALA A 162 -15.34 7.05 -12.50
N GLN A 163 -16.49 7.08 -13.19
CA GLN A 163 -17.25 8.30 -13.46
C GLN A 163 -17.84 8.91 -12.17
N LYS A 164 -18.35 8.10 -11.28
CA LYS A 164 -18.83 8.58 -9.95
C LYS A 164 -17.68 9.19 -9.14
N ARG A 165 -16.53 8.51 -9.11
CA ARG A 165 -15.32 9.04 -8.44
C ARG A 165 -14.84 10.36 -9.04
N LEU A 166 -14.89 10.53 -10.35
CA LEU A 166 -14.57 11.80 -10.99
C LEU A 166 -15.50 12.91 -10.47
N ASN A 167 -16.80 12.67 -10.39
CA ASN A 167 -17.74 13.67 -9.85
C ASN A 167 -17.39 14.01 -8.38
N GLN A 168 -17.08 13.02 -7.56
CA GLN A 168 -16.65 13.22 -6.17
C GLN A 168 -15.37 14.04 -6.09
N GLN A 169 -14.37 13.76 -6.93
CA GLN A 169 -13.14 14.54 -7.00
C GLN A 169 -13.40 16.01 -7.37
N LEU A 170 -14.28 16.27 -8.35
CA LEU A 170 -14.65 17.63 -8.74
C LEU A 170 -15.37 18.38 -7.61
N VAL A 171 -16.28 17.70 -6.91
CA VAL A 171 -16.99 18.29 -5.74
C VAL A 171 -16.01 18.56 -4.60
N THR A 172 -15.03 17.67 -4.36
CA THR A 172 -14.00 17.88 -3.34
C THR A 172 -13.13 19.10 -3.64
N LEU A 173 -12.71 19.29 -4.90
CA LEU A 173 -11.97 20.49 -5.33
C LEU A 173 -12.82 21.76 -5.20
N TRP A 174 -14.09 21.69 -5.53
CA TRP A 174 -15.02 22.81 -5.36
C TRP A 174 -15.20 23.18 -3.88
N ARG A 175 -15.40 22.20 -2.99
CA ARG A 175 -15.48 22.44 -1.54
C ARG A 175 -14.22 23.10 -0.98
N GLY A 176 -13.05 22.69 -1.46
CA GLY A 176 -11.77 23.30 -1.09
C GLY A 176 -11.56 24.69 -1.70
N GLY A 177 -12.48 25.17 -2.55
CA GLY A 177 -12.39 26.47 -3.19
C GLY A 177 -11.33 26.54 -4.29
N TYR A 178 -10.90 25.38 -4.84
CA TYR A 178 -9.93 25.31 -5.93
C TYR A 178 -10.54 25.50 -7.31
N LEU A 179 -11.85 25.28 -7.44
CA LEU A 179 -12.60 25.46 -8.68
C LEU A 179 -14.04 25.91 -8.44
N THR A 180 -14.66 26.45 -9.47
CA THR A 180 -16.10 26.71 -9.55
C THR A 180 -16.73 25.71 -10.50
N LEU A 181 -17.89 25.16 -10.14
CA LEU A 181 -18.64 24.19 -10.96
C LEU A 181 -19.92 24.78 -11.51
N ASP A 182 -20.23 24.47 -12.76
CA ASP A 182 -21.50 24.78 -13.37
C ASP A 182 -22.08 23.51 -14.05
N PRO A 183 -23.32 23.09 -13.68
CA PRO A 183 -24.16 23.61 -12.61
C PRO A 183 -23.53 23.45 -11.21
N LYS A 184 -23.92 24.29 -10.26
CA LYS A 184 -23.45 24.19 -8.87
C LYS A 184 -23.94 22.88 -8.23
N PRO A 185 -23.14 22.23 -7.39
CA PRO A 185 -23.57 21.03 -6.66
C PRO A 185 -24.78 21.33 -5.77
N PRO A 186 -25.78 20.45 -5.69
CA PRO A 186 -26.89 20.59 -4.76
C PRO A 186 -26.40 20.46 -3.32
N LEU A 187 -26.70 21.45 -2.47
CA LEU A 187 -26.25 21.51 -1.08
C LEU A 187 -26.72 20.32 -0.21
N ALA A 188 -27.86 19.70 -0.56
CA ALA A 188 -28.40 18.58 0.19
C ALA A 188 -27.61 17.25 0.07
N GLU A 189 -26.78 17.07 -0.97
CA GLU A 189 -25.94 15.88 -1.12
C GLU A 189 -24.60 15.99 -0.37
N LEU A 190 -24.37 17.11 0.30
CA LEU A 190 -23.09 17.44 0.91
C LEU A 190 -22.96 16.93 2.36
N ASP A 191 -24.07 16.64 3.06
CA ASP A 191 -24.07 16.24 4.48
C ASP A 191 -24.22 14.72 4.71
N GLU A 192 -24.55 13.95 3.69
CA GLU A 192 -24.61 12.50 3.82
C GLU A 192 -23.29 11.84 3.42
N GLY A 193 -22.27 12.07 4.24
CA GLY A 193 -21.09 11.21 4.33
C GLY A 193 -21.41 9.86 4.99
N LYS A 194 -22.50 9.20 4.55
CA LYS A 194 -22.68 7.80 4.86
C LYS A 194 -21.65 7.00 4.10
N SER A 195 -20.79 6.36 4.87
CA SER A 195 -19.90 5.29 4.49
C SER A 195 -20.48 4.47 3.33
N VAL A 196 -20.01 4.75 2.12
CA VAL A 196 -20.08 3.77 1.05
C VAL A 196 -19.09 2.70 1.49
N GLU A 197 -19.60 1.60 2.00
CA GLU A 197 -18.84 0.38 2.23
C GLU A 197 -17.99 0.14 0.99
N SER A 198 -16.71 0.07 1.21
CA SER A 198 -15.70 -0.14 0.18
C SER A 198 -15.78 -1.57 -0.32
N ASP A 199 -16.63 -1.82 -1.31
CA ASP A 199 -16.61 -3.04 -2.12
C ASP A 199 -15.43 -3.05 -3.12
N ALA A 200 -14.35 -2.39 -2.80
CA ALA A 200 -13.17 -2.33 -3.65
C ALA A 200 -11.89 -2.53 -2.85
N ALA A 201 -11.83 -3.61 -2.09
CA ALA A 201 -10.56 -4.15 -1.63
C ALA A 201 -10.73 -5.63 -1.31
N ASN A 202 -10.78 -6.45 -2.33
CA ASN A 202 -10.38 -7.84 -2.23
C ASN A 202 -8.84 -7.90 -2.21
N GLU A 203 -8.23 -7.13 -1.32
CA GLU A 203 -6.89 -7.33 -0.81
C GLU A 203 -7.06 -7.78 0.63
N THR A 204 -6.94 -9.07 0.80
CA THR A 204 -6.88 -9.88 2.00
C THR A 204 -6.32 -9.12 3.20
N GLU A 205 -7.20 -8.58 4.04
CA GLU A 205 -6.89 -8.36 5.44
C GLU A 205 -6.80 -9.73 6.12
N VAL A 206 -5.62 -10.01 6.65
CA VAL A 206 -5.37 -11.17 7.49
C VAL A 206 -5.90 -10.83 8.88
N GLU A 207 -7.13 -11.20 9.18
CA GLU A 207 -7.59 -11.31 10.56
C GLU A 207 -6.79 -12.39 11.28
N GLU A 208 -5.93 -12.02 12.18
CA GLU A 208 -5.45 -12.89 13.26
C GLU A 208 -6.62 -13.11 14.24
N LYS A 209 -7.26 -14.25 14.14
CA LYS A 209 -8.13 -14.73 15.22
C LYS A 209 -7.25 -15.33 16.33
N PRO A 210 -7.48 -14.98 17.61
CA PRO A 210 -6.77 -15.59 18.72
C PRO A 210 -7.13 -17.07 18.85
N ALA A 211 -6.13 -17.86 19.18
CA ALA A 211 -6.24 -19.29 19.42
C ALA A 211 -7.22 -19.58 20.56
N ALA A 212 -8.33 -20.23 20.24
CA ALA A 212 -9.22 -20.80 21.26
C ALA A 212 -8.55 -22.01 21.93
N SER A 213 -8.41 -21.92 23.22
CA SER A 213 -7.94 -23.02 24.09
C SER A 213 -8.91 -24.19 23.99
N MET A 214 -8.40 -25.36 23.61
CA MET A 214 -9.08 -26.64 23.74
C MET A 214 -9.10 -27.07 25.19
N THR A 215 -10.23 -26.99 25.83
CA THR A 215 -10.53 -27.81 27.02
C THR A 215 -11.09 -29.15 26.54
N LEU A 216 -10.39 -30.21 26.91
CA LEU A 216 -10.84 -31.60 26.82
C LEU A 216 -12.01 -31.81 27.77
N ASP A 217 -13.15 -32.22 27.26
CA ASP A 217 -14.17 -32.89 28.08
C ASP A 217 -14.42 -34.29 27.52
N LEU A 218 -14.18 -35.26 28.40
CA LEU A 218 -14.38 -36.68 28.23
C LEU A 218 -15.77 -37.04 28.81
N GLY A 219 -16.66 -37.53 27.96
CA GLY A 219 -17.77 -38.24 28.59
C GLY A 219 -19.03 -38.55 27.75
N GLN A 220 -19.08 -39.79 27.28
CA GLN A 220 -20.27 -40.67 27.20
C GLN A 220 -21.22 -40.61 25.98
N ARG A 221 -21.18 -41.77 25.36
CA ARG A 221 -22.13 -42.39 24.42
C ARG A 221 -23.61 -42.22 24.79
N ARG A 222 -24.49 -42.03 23.79
CA ARG A 222 -25.56 -42.98 23.48
C ARG A 222 -26.29 -42.62 22.17
N SER A 223 -26.50 -43.67 21.41
CA SER A 223 -27.28 -43.80 20.16
C SER A 223 -28.76 -43.51 20.39
N THR A 224 -29.39 -42.91 19.39
CA THR A 224 -30.61 -43.49 18.75
C THR A 224 -31.04 -42.65 17.53
N SER A 225 -31.32 -43.37 16.49
CA SER A 225 -31.92 -42.98 15.22
C SER A 225 -33.34 -42.47 15.40
N GLU A 226 -33.73 -41.41 14.68
CA GLU A 226 -35.09 -41.32 14.10
C GLU A 226 -35.12 -40.22 13.03
N THR A 227 -35.38 -40.66 11.82
CA THR A 227 -35.69 -39.87 10.63
C THR A 227 -37.13 -39.36 10.72
N LYS A 228 -37.35 -38.04 10.50
CA LYS A 228 -38.62 -37.49 10.07
C LYS A 228 -38.40 -36.34 9.05
N PRO A 229 -39.33 -36.17 8.10
CA PRO A 229 -39.07 -35.44 6.87
C PRO A 229 -39.26 -33.94 7.00
N MET A 230 -38.39 -33.22 6.29
CA MET A 230 -38.37 -31.77 6.23
C MET A 230 -39.45 -31.23 5.29
N GLU A 231 -40.46 -30.61 5.84
CA GLU A 231 -41.52 -29.87 5.18
C GLU A 231 -40.93 -28.60 4.57
N GLN A 232 -41.02 -28.51 3.25
CA GLN A 232 -40.61 -27.34 2.48
C GLN A 232 -41.62 -26.20 2.68
N THR A 233 -41.35 -25.25 3.53
CA THR A 233 -42.06 -23.98 3.57
C THR A 233 -41.54 -23.06 2.45
N ARG A 234 -42.31 -22.97 1.37
CA ARG A 234 -42.19 -21.94 0.33
C ARG A 234 -42.33 -20.56 0.97
N LYS A 235 -41.25 -19.83 1.08
CA LYS A 235 -41.28 -18.38 1.34
C LYS A 235 -41.74 -17.68 0.05
N LYS A 236 -42.87 -17.00 0.11
CA LYS A 236 -43.36 -16.07 -0.91
C LYS A 236 -42.33 -14.97 -1.17
N PRO A 237 -42.13 -14.53 -2.40
CA PRO A 237 -41.28 -13.36 -2.68
C PRO A 237 -41.91 -12.13 -2.02
N LYS A 238 -41.16 -11.42 -1.19
CA LYS A 238 -41.50 -10.06 -0.78
C LYS A 238 -41.41 -9.21 -2.04
N GLU A 239 -42.53 -8.66 -2.49
CA GLU A 239 -42.52 -7.50 -3.37
C GLU A 239 -41.72 -6.38 -2.72
N VAL A 240 -40.56 -6.13 -3.27
CA VAL A 240 -39.78 -4.93 -2.97
C VAL A 240 -40.50 -3.81 -3.71
N LEU A 241 -41.26 -3.01 -2.98
CA LEU A 241 -41.71 -1.70 -3.45
C LEU A 241 -40.43 -0.90 -3.81
N GLU A 242 -40.13 -0.85 -5.09
CA GLU A 242 -39.22 0.13 -5.68
C GLU A 242 -39.82 1.53 -5.48
N ALA A 243 -39.54 2.12 -4.32
CA ALA A 243 -39.60 3.57 -4.16
C ALA A 243 -38.41 4.14 -4.92
N GLY A 244 -38.59 4.36 -6.20
CA GLY A 244 -37.63 5.03 -7.07
C GLY A 244 -37.50 6.48 -6.66
N SER A 245 -36.64 6.78 -5.65
CA SER A 245 -35.95 8.05 -5.59
C SER A 245 -34.98 8.08 -6.77
N ARG A 246 -35.32 8.76 -7.83
CA ARG A 246 -34.39 9.15 -8.89
C ARG A 246 -33.37 10.07 -8.24
N GLU A 247 -32.29 9.52 -7.73
CA GLU A 247 -31.07 10.27 -7.47
C GLU A 247 -30.68 10.90 -8.81
N ILE A 248 -30.93 12.19 -8.94
CA ILE A 248 -30.43 12.97 -10.07
C ILE A 248 -28.92 12.96 -9.92
N GLU A 249 -28.27 12.06 -10.65
CA GLU A 249 -26.80 11.95 -10.63
C GLU A 249 -26.22 13.31 -11.05
N TYR A 250 -25.64 14.04 -10.09
CA TYR A 250 -25.02 15.33 -10.33
C TYR A 250 -23.86 15.19 -11.35
N LYS A 251 -23.91 15.98 -12.42
CA LYS A 251 -22.93 15.98 -13.51
C LYS A 251 -22.58 17.41 -13.90
N PRO A 252 -21.46 17.96 -13.38
CA PRO A 252 -21.00 19.27 -13.82
C PRO A 252 -20.54 19.22 -15.29
N GLU A 253 -20.83 20.28 -16.03
CA GLU A 253 -20.43 20.46 -17.43
C GLU A 253 -19.14 21.25 -17.53
N THR A 254 -19.00 22.30 -16.71
CA THR A 254 -17.80 23.13 -16.66
C THR A 254 -17.22 23.16 -15.25
N ALA A 255 -15.89 23.24 -15.19
CA ALA A 255 -15.10 23.36 -13.98
C ALA A 255 -14.00 24.41 -14.18
N THR A 256 -14.23 25.63 -13.69
CA THR A 256 -13.29 26.74 -13.88
C THR A 256 -12.32 26.83 -12.71
N PRO A 257 -10.99 26.77 -12.94
CA PRO A 257 -9.98 26.94 -11.90
C PRO A 257 -10.08 28.29 -11.19
N THR A 258 -9.79 28.30 -9.89
CA THR A 258 -9.57 29.54 -9.12
C THR A 258 -8.08 29.80 -8.96
N GLU A 259 -7.69 30.96 -8.46
CA GLU A 259 -6.28 31.29 -8.19
C GLU A 259 -5.61 30.28 -7.24
N LYS A 260 -6.35 29.68 -6.31
CA LYS A 260 -5.84 28.65 -5.39
C LYS A 260 -5.39 27.38 -6.10
N MET A 261 -5.89 27.10 -7.31
CA MET A 261 -5.53 25.93 -8.10
C MET A 261 -4.04 25.94 -8.47
N ALA A 262 -3.43 27.12 -8.70
CA ALA A 262 -2.03 27.24 -9.04
C ALA A 262 -1.09 26.60 -8.01
N GLY A 263 -1.48 26.61 -6.71
CA GLY A 263 -0.73 25.94 -5.65
C GLY A 263 -0.68 24.41 -5.82
N LEU A 264 -1.76 23.78 -6.32
CA LEU A 264 -1.80 22.33 -6.56
C LEU A 264 -0.88 21.91 -7.73
N LEU A 265 -0.65 22.78 -8.70
CA LEU A 265 0.19 22.50 -9.88
C LEU A 265 1.68 22.48 -9.54
N LYS A 266 2.11 23.20 -8.51
CA LYS A 266 3.52 23.25 -8.09
C LYS A 266 4.01 21.91 -7.53
N LEU A 267 3.10 21.07 -7.02
CA LEU A 267 3.40 19.82 -6.33
C LEU A 267 3.47 18.65 -7.30
N ARG A 268 4.59 17.93 -7.32
CA ARG A 268 4.86 16.84 -8.28
C ARG A 268 5.00 15.47 -7.63
N GLY A 269 5.72 15.41 -6.51
CA GLY A 269 6.09 14.17 -5.83
C GLY A 269 5.07 13.66 -4.84
N VAL A 270 4.10 14.49 -4.42
CA VAL A 270 3.18 14.23 -3.31
C VAL A 270 1.71 14.43 -3.69
N HIS A 271 0.81 13.98 -2.81
CA HIS A 271 -0.62 14.20 -2.99
C HIS A 271 -0.95 15.70 -2.86
N PRO A 272 -1.42 16.39 -3.93
CA PRO A 272 -1.46 17.84 -3.97
C PRO A 272 -2.37 18.45 -2.90
N LEU A 273 -3.56 17.91 -2.67
CA LEU A 273 -4.48 18.41 -1.63
C LEU A 273 -3.91 18.27 -0.22
N TYR A 274 -3.21 17.14 0.06
CA TYR A 274 -2.63 16.91 1.37
C TYR A 274 -1.45 17.85 1.64
N ALA A 275 -0.62 18.08 0.64
CA ALA A 275 0.50 19.02 0.78
C ALA A 275 0.04 20.45 1.00
N LEU A 276 -0.98 20.95 0.26
CA LEU A 276 -1.56 22.26 0.54
C LEU A 276 -2.26 22.33 1.91
N PHE A 277 -2.93 21.24 2.32
CA PHE A 277 -3.47 21.15 3.67
C PHE A 277 -2.36 21.32 4.72
N LEU A 278 -1.22 20.66 4.55
CA LEU A 278 -0.08 20.83 5.45
C LEU A 278 0.40 22.30 5.49
N MET A 279 0.50 22.98 4.35
CA MET A 279 0.89 24.40 4.32
C MET A 279 -0.02 25.30 5.17
N ASN A 280 -1.32 25.00 5.26
CA ASN A 280 -2.26 25.74 6.09
C ASN A 280 -2.03 25.54 7.60
N HIS A 281 -1.26 24.53 8.00
CA HIS A 281 -1.03 24.18 9.40
C HIS A 281 0.41 24.41 9.86
N LEU A 282 1.40 24.24 8.97
CA LEU A 282 2.82 24.20 9.34
C LEU A 282 3.45 25.57 9.66
N GLY A 283 2.70 26.67 9.57
CA GLY A 283 3.21 28.01 9.90
C GLY A 283 3.75 28.14 11.33
N ILE A 284 3.08 27.53 12.30
CA ILE A 284 3.48 27.55 13.72
C ILE A 284 4.32 26.33 14.14
N ALA A 285 4.56 25.39 13.22
CA ALA A 285 5.29 24.18 13.51
C ALA A 285 6.79 24.47 13.71
N ASP A 286 7.41 23.78 14.65
CA ASP A 286 8.86 23.77 14.77
C ASP A 286 9.53 22.89 13.71
N THR A 287 10.85 22.90 13.66
CA THR A 287 11.62 22.12 12.68
C THR A 287 11.35 20.62 12.78
N ASN A 288 11.21 20.08 13.99
CA ASN A 288 10.91 18.64 14.17
C ASN A 288 9.52 18.29 13.66
N GLU A 289 8.54 19.11 13.94
CA GLU A 289 7.16 18.93 13.44
C GLU A 289 7.08 19.03 11.93
N ARG A 290 7.82 19.97 11.30
CA ARG A 290 7.92 20.09 9.84
C ARG A 290 8.56 18.84 9.22
N ILE A 291 9.67 18.36 9.79
CA ILE A 291 10.32 17.12 9.36
C ILE A 291 9.36 15.93 9.47
N MET A 292 8.70 15.74 10.63
CA MET A 292 7.72 14.65 10.81
C MET A 292 6.58 14.71 9.79
N ALA A 293 6.04 15.89 9.53
CA ALA A 293 4.96 16.07 8.57
C ALA A 293 5.41 15.71 7.15
N PHE A 294 6.54 16.23 6.70
CA PHE A 294 7.07 15.97 5.35
C PHE A 294 7.56 14.54 5.18
N GLU A 295 8.24 13.99 6.15
CA GLU A 295 8.74 12.63 6.09
C GLU A 295 7.59 11.61 6.01
N SER A 296 6.48 11.89 6.68
CA SER A 296 5.30 11.04 6.69
C SER A 296 4.64 10.85 5.32
N ILE A 297 4.81 11.80 4.40
CA ILE A 297 4.26 11.74 3.05
C ILE A 297 5.03 10.74 2.18
N LEU A 298 6.33 10.55 2.48
CA LEU A 298 7.21 9.67 1.73
C LEU A 298 6.93 8.21 2.09
N GLN A 299 6.57 7.42 1.08
CA GLN A 299 6.26 6.01 1.31
C GLN A 299 7.53 5.19 1.54
N LEU A 300 7.57 4.48 2.65
CA LEU A 300 8.55 3.47 2.98
C LEU A 300 7.90 2.09 3.16
N SER A 301 8.69 1.01 3.02
CA SER A 301 8.17 -0.32 3.23
C SER A 301 7.79 -0.54 4.70
N ARG A 302 6.66 -1.20 4.96
CA ARG A 302 6.19 -1.49 6.33
C ARG A 302 7.21 -2.26 7.17
N SER A 303 8.11 -3.03 6.55
CA SER A 303 9.17 -3.76 7.24
C SER A 303 10.18 -2.84 7.93
N LEU A 304 10.39 -1.64 7.40
CA LEU A 304 11.28 -0.63 7.98
C LEU A 304 10.62 0.14 9.13
N GLY A 305 9.32 0.37 9.07
CA GLY A 305 8.58 1.21 10.02
C GLY A 305 8.69 0.77 11.49
N LYS A 306 9.10 -0.47 11.77
CA LYS A 306 9.37 -0.92 13.15
C LYS A 306 10.70 -0.41 13.69
N ALA A 307 11.71 -0.25 12.83
CA ALA A 307 13.07 0.15 13.22
C ALA A 307 13.26 1.68 13.26
N ILE A 308 12.41 2.42 12.57
CA ILE A 308 12.54 3.89 12.35
C ILE A 308 11.27 4.64 12.79
N ARG A 309 10.65 4.21 13.87
CA ARG A 309 9.42 4.83 14.40
C ARG A 309 9.70 6.21 14.98
N ILE A 310 8.70 7.07 14.94
CA ILE A 310 8.69 8.32 15.70
C ILE A 310 8.90 7.97 17.18
N PRO A 311 9.85 8.61 17.88
CA PRO A 311 10.08 8.42 19.30
C PRO A 311 8.85 8.74 20.13
N ARG A 312 8.81 8.24 21.37
CA ARG A 312 7.75 8.59 22.32
C ARG A 312 7.89 10.04 22.78
N LEU A 313 6.83 10.60 23.36
CA LEU A 313 6.78 11.99 23.82
C LEU A 313 7.79 12.33 24.92
N ASP A 314 8.29 11.34 25.67
CA ASP A 314 9.37 11.49 26.66
C ASP A 314 10.72 11.75 26.01
N VAL A 315 10.95 11.25 24.79
CA VAL A 315 12.20 11.42 24.03
C VAL A 315 12.09 12.58 23.03
N LEU A 316 10.95 12.71 22.36
CA LEU A 316 10.65 13.77 21.40
C LEU A 316 9.33 14.44 21.81
N PRO A 317 9.40 15.51 22.60
CA PRO A 317 8.20 16.23 23.07
C PRO A 317 7.35 16.74 21.91
N ALA A 318 6.05 16.88 22.15
CA ALA A 318 5.13 17.49 21.18
C ALA A 318 5.48 18.98 20.99
N GLY A 319 5.56 19.41 19.75
CA GLY A 319 5.86 20.78 19.39
C GLY A 319 4.64 21.73 19.46
N PRO A 320 4.84 22.98 19.07
CA PRO A 320 3.81 24.02 19.17
C PRO A 320 2.59 23.76 18.28
N LEU A 321 2.75 23.16 17.11
CA LEU A 321 1.60 22.82 16.24
C LEU A 321 0.70 21.78 16.90
N ALA A 322 1.27 20.73 17.45
CA ALA A 322 0.51 19.66 18.11
C ALA A 322 -0.23 20.22 19.34
N THR A 323 0.48 20.90 20.24
CA THR A 323 -0.05 21.30 21.55
C THR A 323 -0.99 22.50 21.48
N THR A 324 -0.70 23.52 20.67
CA THR A 324 -1.50 24.76 20.65
C THR A 324 -2.68 24.73 19.69
N ARG A 325 -2.60 23.93 18.61
CA ARG A 325 -3.62 23.94 17.55
C ARG A 325 -4.29 22.60 17.34
N LEU A 326 -3.54 21.53 17.06
CA LEU A 326 -4.14 20.26 16.64
C LEU A 326 -4.91 19.57 17.75
N ASP A 327 -4.35 19.48 18.96
CA ASP A 327 -4.98 18.75 20.06
C ASP A 327 -6.32 19.36 20.44
N SER A 328 -6.38 20.68 20.58
CA SER A 328 -7.63 21.38 20.87
C SER A 328 -8.66 21.25 19.74
N GLN A 329 -8.22 21.24 18.48
CA GLN A 329 -9.09 21.10 17.31
C GLN A 329 -9.64 19.68 17.19
N LEU A 330 -8.81 18.65 17.36
CA LEU A 330 -9.21 17.25 17.30
C LEU A 330 -10.21 16.89 18.42
N LEU A 331 -10.01 17.40 19.64
CA LEU A 331 -10.95 17.24 20.75
C LEU A 331 -12.30 17.89 20.45
N LYS A 332 -12.31 19.13 19.98
CA LYS A 332 -13.54 19.85 19.63
C LYS A 332 -14.36 19.18 18.54
N LEU A 333 -13.69 18.58 17.58
CA LEU A 333 -14.32 17.86 16.46
C LEU A 333 -14.66 16.39 16.80
N GLY A 334 -14.28 15.90 18.00
CA GLY A 334 -14.50 14.52 18.39
C GLY A 334 -13.67 13.50 17.57
N LEU A 335 -12.56 13.97 16.99
CA LEU A 335 -11.67 13.14 16.16
C LEU A 335 -10.60 12.41 16.96
N ALA A 336 -10.37 12.79 18.21
CA ALA A 336 -9.47 12.10 19.12
C ALA A 336 -9.96 12.24 20.56
N THR A 337 -9.60 11.28 21.41
CA THR A 337 -9.81 11.35 22.86
C THR A 337 -8.62 12.00 23.56
N ALA A 338 -8.80 12.47 24.79
CA ALA A 338 -7.71 13.04 25.59
C ALA A 338 -6.57 12.04 25.81
N GLU A 339 -6.88 10.76 26.00
CA GLU A 339 -5.93 9.67 26.16
C GLU A 339 -5.08 9.45 24.90
N GLU A 340 -5.72 9.46 23.70
CA GLU A 340 -5.02 9.37 22.42
C GLU A 340 -4.10 10.56 22.15
N LEU A 341 -4.33 11.72 22.80
CA LEU A 341 -3.49 12.91 22.69
C LEU A 341 -2.39 12.98 23.76
N GLY A 342 -2.36 12.00 24.67
CA GLY A 342 -1.34 11.90 25.72
C GLY A 342 -1.67 12.65 27.00
N SER A 343 -2.88 13.21 27.14
CA SER A 343 -3.36 13.76 28.40
C SER A 343 -3.83 12.61 29.28
N ARG A 344 -2.98 12.09 30.14
CA ARG A 344 -3.37 11.24 31.25
C ARG A 344 -3.76 12.16 32.40
N GLU A 345 -4.97 12.02 32.93
CA GLU A 345 -5.25 12.45 34.29
C GLU A 345 -4.34 11.63 35.20
N GLU A 346 -3.43 12.29 35.92
CA GLU A 346 -2.61 11.67 36.96
C GLU A 346 -3.55 11.34 38.15
N ASP A 347 -4.28 10.25 38.04
CA ASP A 347 -4.89 9.64 39.21
C ASP A 347 -3.77 8.99 40.05
N GLU A 348 -3.31 9.70 41.08
CA GLU A 348 -2.26 9.28 42.03
C GLU A 348 -2.54 7.92 42.70
N ASP A 349 -3.73 7.36 42.51
CA ASP A 349 -4.15 6.07 43.10
C ASP A 349 -4.00 4.83 42.17
N GLU A 350 -3.71 5.01 40.88
CA GLU A 350 -3.57 3.87 39.93
C GLU A 350 -2.23 3.17 39.98
N ASP A 351 -1.16 3.81 40.45
CA ASP A 351 0.16 3.16 40.57
C ASP A 351 0.18 1.97 41.57
N LYS A 352 -0.86 1.81 42.36
CA LYS A 352 -1.00 0.70 43.33
C LYS A 352 -1.75 -0.51 42.81
N LYS A 353 -2.39 -0.43 41.64
CA LYS A 353 -3.22 -1.51 41.06
C LYS A 353 -2.67 -2.15 39.80
N ARG A 354 -1.43 -1.85 39.39
CA ARG A 354 -0.80 -2.56 38.26
C ARG A 354 -0.51 -4.02 38.59
N GLY A 355 -1.58 -4.80 38.65
CA GLY A 355 -1.56 -6.25 38.54
C GLY A 355 -1.31 -6.68 37.10
N TRP A 356 -0.67 -7.77 36.93
CA TRP A 356 -0.05 -8.45 35.78
C TRP A 356 -0.98 -8.76 34.57
N TYR A 357 -2.13 -8.08 34.38
CA TYR A 357 -3.20 -8.59 33.50
C TYR A 357 -3.89 -7.54 32.58
N ASP A 358 -3.31 -6.41 32.25
CA ASP A 358 -3.97 -5.50 31.30
C ASP A 358 -3.01 -5.06 30.17
N GLU A 359 -2.71 -6.00 29.24
CA GLU A 359 -2.17 -5.65 27.91
C GLU A 359 -3.25 -5.08 26.96
N ASP A 360 -4.54 -5.21 27.30
CA ASP A 360 -5.66 -4.87 26.42
C ASP A 360 -6.11 -3.39 26.47
N ASP A 361 -5.67 -2.58 27.45
CA ASP A 361 -6.09 -1.19 27.62
C ASP A 361 -5.03 -0.13 27.20
N TYR A 362 -3.99 -0.54 26.45
CA TYR A 362 -3.00 0.43 25.98
C TYR A 362 -3.54 1.23 24.78
N VAL A 363 -4.02 2.44 25.01
CA VAL A 363 -4.36 3.41 23.95
C VAL A 363 -3.06 4.04 23.40
N PRO A 364 -2.70 3.77 22.15
CA PRO A 364 -1.48 4.36 21.58
C PRO A 364 -1.66 5.86 21.37
N VAL A 365 -0.73 6.65 21.88
CA VAL A 365 -0.71 8.10 21.66
C VAL A 365 -0.49 8.40 20.18
N LEU A 366 -1.32 9.30 19.62
CA LEU A 366 -1.25 9.72 18.23
C LEU A 366 0.00 10.56 17.97
N SER A 367 0.81 10.13 17.01
CA SER A 367 1.90 10.98 16.51
C SER A 367 1.36 12.13 15.66
N LEU A 368 2.16 13.20 15.49
CA LEU A 368 1.79 14.38 14.68
C LEU A 368 1.24 14.01 13.28
N PRO A 369 1.88 13.11 12.50
CA PRO A 369 1.31 12.71 11.21
C PRO A 369 -0.08 12.09 11.30
N HIS A 370 -0.38 11.30 12.34
CA HIS A 370 -1.71 10.73 12.52
C HIS A 370 -2.74 11.79 12.91
N LYS A 371 -2.36 12.78 13.74
CA LYS A 371 -3.21 13.92 14.08
C LYS A 371 -3.58 14.71 12.82
N LEU A 372 -2.59 15.03 11.99
CA LEU A 372 -2.79 15.73 10.70
C LEU A 372 -3.64 14.90 9.73
N GLN A 373 -3.45 13.59 9.66
CA GLN A 373 -4.24 12.71 8.79
C GLN A 373 -5.71 12.67 9.21
N ARG A 374 -6.00 12.54 10.51
CA ARG A 374 -7.40 12.55 11.00
C ARG A 374 -8.11 13.87 10.67
N LEU A 375 -7.43 15.00 10.86
CA LEU A 375 -7.97 16.31 10.51
C LEU A 375 -8.18 16.45 9.00
N PHE A 376 -7.21 16.00 8.19
CA PHE A 376 -7.35 16.01 6.74
C PHE A 376 -8.53 15.17 6.26
N GLN A 377 -8.72 13.98 6.81
CA GLN A 377 -9.85 13.10 6.45
C GLN A 377 -11.21 13.71 6.82
N HIS A 378 -11.26 14.47 7.89
CA HIS A 378 -12.44 15.24 8.27
C HIS A 378 -12.72 16.38 7.28
N ASP A 379 -11.71 17.16 6.91
CA ASP A 379 -11.86 18.31 6.01
C ASP A 379 -12.09 17.90 4.55
N PHE A 380 -11.56 16.74 4.16
CA PHE A 380 -11.66 16.18 2.81
C PHE A 380 -12.21 14.74 2.81
N PRO A 381 -13.47 14.52 3.18
CA PRO A 381 -14.05 13.18 3.36
C PRO A 381 -14.11 12.35 2.07
N GLY A 382 -13.93 12.97 0.89
CA GLY A 382 -13.87 12.28 -0.40
C GLY A 382 -12.47 11.81 -0.84
N VAL A 383 -11.43 12.03 -0.02
CA VAL A 383 -10.03 11.70 -0.35
C VAL A 383 -9.56 10.54 0.52
N HIS A 384 -9.46 9.34 -0.06
CA HIS A 384 -9.09 8.11 0.65
C HIS A 384 -7.71 7.56 0.24
N ASP A 385 -7.04 8.18 -0.71
CA ASP A 385 -5.78 7.72 -1.30
C ASP A 385 -4.53 8.34 -0.66
N VAL A 386 -4.69 9.18 0.35
CA VAL A 386 -3.59 9.72 1.15
C VAL A 386 -3.12 8.65 2.12
N ARG A 387 -1.91 8.14 1.89
CA ARG A 387 -1.24 7.19 2.79
C ARG A 387 -0.09 7.91 3.47
N ILE A 388 -0.06 7.85 4.79
CA ILE A 388 1.07 8.33 5.57
C ILE A 388 1.93 7.17 6.06
N THR A 389 3.21 7.45 6.25
CA THR A 389 4.17 6.52 6.84
C THR A 389 4.87 7.25 7.99
N PRO A 390 4.37 7.13 9.24
CA PRO A 390 4.94 7.85 10.38
C PRO A 390 6.30 7.27 10.75
N VAL A 391 7.36 7.90 10.28
CA VAL A 391 8.76 7.51 10.49
C VAL A 391 9.57 8.71 10.96
N TRP A 392 10.73 8.47 11.55
CA TRP A 392 11.64 9.47 12.08
C TRP A 392 13.08 9.10 11.71
N VAL A 393 13.43 9.22 10.43
CA VAL A 393 14.78 8.95 9.91
C VAL A 393 15.58 10.24 9.85
N VAL A 394 15.02 11.26 9.21
CA VAL A 394 15.68 12.53 8.96
C VAL A 394 16.02 13.22 10.28
N GLY A 395 15.05 13.40 11.16
CA GLY A 395 15.30 14.10 12.44
C GLY A 395 16.26 13.36 13.34
N GLU A 396 16.21 12.02 13.38
CA GLU A 396 17.14 11.22 14.17
C GLU A 396 18.56 11.28 13.58
N LEU A 397 18.70 11.22 12.25
CA LEU A 397 19.99 11.30 11.59
C LEU A 397 20.70 12.64 11.84
N LEU A 398 19.95 13.74 11.80
CA LEU A 398 20.49 15.07 12.16
C LEU A 398 20.97 15.12 13.61
N GLN A 399 20.32 14.43 14.54
CA GLN A 399 20.75 14.30 15.93
C GLN A 399 21.96 13.38 16.11
N TYR A 400 22.20 12.42 15.22
CA TYR A 400 23.35 11.51 15.24
C TYR A 400 24.67 12.17 14.80
N GLY A 401 24.71 13.45 14.57
CA GLY A 401 25.90 14.18 14.15
C GLY A 401 26.28 13.91 12.71
N THR A 402 25.30 13.69 11.84
CA THR A 402 25.45 13.55 10.37
C THR A 402 26.19 12.29 9.89
N ASP A 403 26.42 11.29 10.74
CA ASP A 403 27.08 10.03 10.36
C ASP A 403 26.06 8.97 9.93
N PHE A 404 25.83 8.88 8.62
CA PHE A 404 24.93 7.92 8.01
C PHE A 404 25.29 6.46 8.34
N ASN A 405 26.55 6.09 8.29
CA ASN A 405 27.00 4.72 8.54
C ASN A 405 26.76 4.30 10.00
N LYS A 406 26.98 5.23 10.93
CA LYS A 406 26.71 5.01 12.34
C LYS A 406 25.23 4.82 12.60
N TYR A 407 24.37 5.63 11.98
CA TYR A 407 22.92 5.50 12.03
C TYR A 407 22.46 4.12 11.51
N ILE A 408 22.88 3.72 10.30
CA ILE A 408 22.55 2.42 9.70
C ILE A 408 22.99 1.25 10.59
N THR A 409 24.16 1.36 11.21
CA THR A 409 24.72 0.29 12.06
C THR A 409 23.95 0.16 13.38
N SER A 410 23.63 1.30 14.03
CA SER A 410 22.88 1.32 15.29
C SER A 410 21.48 0.72 15.16
N HIS A 411 20.81 0.99 14.04
CA HIS A 411 19.46 0.47 13.74
C HIS A 411 19.46 -0.90 13.07
N LYS A 412 20.63 -1.51 12.83
CA LYS A 412 20.76 -2.82 12.13
C LYS A 412 20.12 -2.83 10.73
N LEU A 413 20.25 -1.71 10.01
CA LEU A 413 19.61 -1.47 8.70
C LEU A 413 20.57 -1.72 7.51
N GLN A 414 21.69 -2.44 7.67
CA GLN A 414 22.70 -2.67 6.62
C GLN A 414 22.09 -3.26 5.33
N LYS A 415 21.06 -4.11 5.45
CA LYS A 415 20.36 -4.69 4.29
C LYS A 415 19.42 -3.71 3.58
N GLN A 416 19.03 -2.63 4.22
CA GLN A 416 18.10 -1.61 3.75
C GLN A 416 18.78 -0.25 3.54
N GLU A 417 20.09 -0.17 3.68
CA GLU A 417 20.90 1.04 3.52
C GLU A 417 20.51 1.84 2.26
N GLY A 418 20.50 1.22 1.09
CA GLY A 418 20.11 1.88 -0.15
C GLY A 418 18.63 2.31 -0.22
N VAL A 419 17.76 1.78 0.65
CA VAL A 419 16.35 2.26 0.76
C VAL A 419 16.31 3.53 1.59
N ILE A 420 17.04 3.56 2.71
CA ILE A 420 17.16 4.75 3.56
C ILE A 420 17.86 5.88 2.80
N PHE A 421 18.95 5.59 2.12
CA PHE A 421 19.66 6.57 1.30
C PHE A 421 18.74 7.24 0.27
N ARG A 422 17.98 6.45 -0.49
CA ARG A 422 16.99 7.00 -1.44
C ARG A 422 15.87 7.76 -0.75
N HIS A 423 15.51 7.40 0.47
CA HIS A 423 14.53 8.14 1.24
C HIS A 423 15.03 9.55 1.57
N LEU A 424 16.28 9.69 1.97
CA LEU A 424 16.91 11.01 2.22
C LEU A 424 16.93 11.87 0.96
N LEU A 425 17.36 11.32 -0.17
CA LEU A 425 17.35 12.03 -1.46
C LEU A 425 15.95 12.50 -1.85
N ARG A 426 14.94 11.64 -1.67
CA ARG A 426 13.53 12.02 -1.92
C ARG A 426 13.03 13.08 -0.96
N PHE A 427 13.52 13.09 0.27
CA PHE A 427 13.17 14.12 1.24
C PHE A 427 13.75 15.48 0.85
N ILE A 428 14.98 15.52 0.37
CA ILE A 428 15.63 16.75 -0.15
C ILE A 428 14.77 17.34 -1.29
N LEU A 429 14.38 16.51 -2.27
CA LEU A 429 13.51 16.99 -3.35
C LEU A 429 12.13 17.42 -2.88
N LEU A 430 11.59 16.78 -1.85
CA LEU A 430 10.33 17.20 -1.28
C LEU A 430 10.46 18.59 -0.63
N ILE A 431 11.58 18.88 0.02
CA ILE A 431 11.87 20.23 0.53
C ILE A 431 11.87 21.26 -0.60
N ASP A 432 12.53 20.96 -1.73
CA ASP A 432 12.54 21.86 -2.91
C ASP A 432 11.10 22.19 -3.37
N GLU A 433 10.21 21.17 -3.43
CA GLU A 433 8.80 21.39 -3.79
C GLU A 433 8.03 22.22 -2.73
N MET A 434 8.26 21.93 -1.43
CA MET A 434 7.56 22.61 -0.34
C MET A 434 8.07 24.03 -0.08
N ALA A 435 9.31 24.33 -0.45
CA ALA A 435 9.89 25.67 -0.37
C ALA A 435 9.29 26.65 -1.42
N GLU A 436 8.67 26.12 -2.49
CA GLU A 436 7.93 26.96 -3.45
C GLU A 436 6.54 27.39 -2.92
N LEU A 437 6.08 26.74 -1.88
CA LEU A 437 4.86 27.05 -1.15
C LEU A 437 5.25 27.71 0.17
N CYS A 438 4.40 28.60 0.69
CA CYS A 438 4.63 29.23 1.98
C CYS A 438 3.34 29.24 2.78
N PRO A 439 3.37 28.88 4.07
CA PRO A 439 2.25 29.13 4.97
C PRO A 439 1.92 30.62 5.03
N ALA A 440 0.62 30.94 5.14
CA ALA A 440 0.16 32.34 5.09
C ALA A 440 0.73 33.21 6.25
N ASP A 441 1.06 32.58 7.37
CA ASP A 441 1.47 33.25 8.61
C ASP A 441 3.01 33.37 8.74
N VAL A 442 3.77 33.00 7.71
CA VAL A 442 5.25 32.97 7.73
C VAL A 442 5.79 33.79 6.55
N GLU A 443 6.88 34.53 6.76
CA GLU A 443 7.59 35.22 5.69
C GLU A 443 8.26 34.19 4.76
N HIS A 444 8.14 34.39 3.44
CA HIS A 444 8.58 33.43 2.45
C HIS A 444 10.10 33.14 2.52
N ASP A 445 10.89 34.16 2.77
CA ASP A 445 12.35 34.00 2.84
C ASP A 445 12.77 33.21 4.11
N VAL A 446 12.13 33.48 5.24
CA VAL A 446 12.35 32.74 6.49
C VAL A 446 11.94 31.26 6.33
N TRP A 447 10.77 31.02 5.68
CA TRP A 447 10.30 29.68 5.39
C TRP A 447 11.30 28.87 4.55
N ARG A 448 11.83 29.50 3.50
CA ARG A 448 12.81 28.88 2.60
C ARG A 448 14.14 28.62 3.29
N GLU A 449 14.65 29.59 4.06
CA GLU A 449 15.89 29.46 4.80
C GLU A 449 15.84 28.30 5.79
N ASP A 450 14.75 28.19 6.56
CA ASP A 450 14.54 27.09 7.51
C ASP A 450 14.54 25.72 6.81
N LEU A 451 13.83 25.61 5.66
CA LEU A 451 13.75 24.35 4.93
C LEU A 451 15.09 23.98 4.26
N PHE A 452 15.74 24.94 3.61
CA PHE A 452 17.02 24.67 2.94
C PHE A 452 18.14 24.39 3.92
N SER A 453 18.12 24.94 5.12
CA SER A 453 19.06 24.56 6.18
C SER A 453 19.01 23.06 6.49
N VAL A 454 17.83 22.45 6.48
CA VAL A 454 17.66 20.99 6.66
C VAL A 454 18.12 20.23 5.39
N ALA A 455 17.79 20.73 4.22
CA ALA A 455 18.17 20.10 2.94
C ALA A 455 19.69 20.09 2.77
N ASP A 456 20.38 21.19 3.04
CA ASP A 456 21.83 21.32 2.91
C ASP A 456 22.58 20.34 3.84
N GLN A 457 22.12 20.19 5.09
CA GLN A 457 22.68 19.22 6.02
C GLN A 457 22.49 17.78 5.51
N LEU A 458 21.32 17.47 4.94
CA LEU A 458 21.06 16.14 4.35
C LEU A 458 21.87 15.90 3.09
N GLU A 459 22.05 16.91 2.24
CA GLU A 459 22.91 16.81 1.05
C GLU A 459 24.37 16.52 1.46
N GLU A 460 24.87 17.17 2.49
CA GLU A 460 26.22 16.91 3.02
C GLU A 460 26.35 15.47 3.53
N ILE A 461 25.37 14.97 4.30
CA ILE A 461 25.31 13.59 4.77
C ILE A 461 25.32 12.61 3.61
N CYS A 462 24.50 12.85 2.60
CA CYS A 462 24.42 11.99 1.42
C CYS A 462 25.70 12.01 0.60
N ARG A 463 26.35 13.18 0.44
CA ARG A 463 27.64 13.31 -0.26
C ARG A 463 28.78 12.63 0.49
N LEU A 464 28.78 12.66 1.82
CA LEU A 464 29.76 11.92 2.63
C LEU A 464 29.59 10.40 2.51
N ALA A 465 28.36 9.93 2.34
CA ALA A 465 28.05 8.49 2.18
C ALA A 465 28.33 7.99 0.75
N ASP A 466 27.84 8.69 -0.28
CA ASP A 466 28.06 8.36 -1.71
C ASP A 466 28.00 9.64 -2.57
N PRO A 467 29.16 10.28 -2.84
CA PRO A 467 29.21 11.54 -3.60
C PRO A 467 28.65 11.39 -5.02
N GLN A 468 29.02 10.31 -5.72
CA GLN A 468 28.69 10.14 -7.13
C GLN A 468 27.17 9.95 -7.34
N SER A 469 26.58 9.05 -6.57
CA SER A 469 25.15 8.79 -6.65
C SER A 469 24.32 9.99 -6.21
N THR A 470 24.79 10.76 -5.23
CA THR A 470 24.08 11.96 -4.75
C THR A 470 24.05 13.04 -5.83
N ASP A 471 25.20 13.43 -6.36
CA ASP A 471 25.29 14.52 -7.35
C ASP A 471 24.58 14.16 -8.65
N GLN A 472 24.75 12.93 -9.12
CA GLN A 472 24.05 12.45 -10.34
C GLN A 472 22.54 12.49 -10.15
N TRP A 473 22.03 11.96 -9.05
CA TRP A 473 20.60 11.84 -8.83
C TRP A 473 19.91 13.20 -8.61
N LEU A 474 20.55 14.11 -7.87
CA LEU A 474 20.03 15.45 -7.65
C LEU A 474 20.06 16.26 -8.94
N ALA A 475 21.13 16.17 -9.74
CA ALA A 475 21.24 16.86 -11.04
C ALA A 475 20.14 16.37 -12.01
N GLU A 476 20.02 15.06 -12.24
CA GLU A 476 19.00 14.48 -13.13
C GLU A 476 17.58 14.91 -12.74
N THR A 477 17.28 14.91 -11.44
CA THR A 477 15.92 15.20 -10.97
C THR A 477 15.60 16.71 -11.00
N ARG A 478 16.58 17.57 -10.70
CA ARG A 478 16.43 19.04 -10.79
C ARG A 478 16.29 19.49 -12.25
N GLU A 479 17.06 18.91 -13.20
CA GLU A 479 16.92 19.17 -14.63
C GLU A 479 15.54 18.77 -15.18
N ASP A 480 15.03 17.59 -14.80
CA ASP A 480 13.68 17.16 -15.20
C ASP A 480 12.59 18.08 -14.63
N SER A 481 12.86 18.65 -13.46
CA SER A 481 12.01 19.63 -12.80
C SER A 481 11.95 20.96 -13.58
N GLU A 482 13.08 21.45 -14.07
CA GLU A 482 13.17 22.68 -14.85
C GLU A 482 12.56 22.53 -16.25
N LYS A 483 12.87 21.44 -16.96
CA LYS A 483 12.29 21.16 -18.30
C LYS A 483 10.76 21.06 -18.29
N SER A 484 10.17 20.68 -17.17
CA SER A 484 8.71 20.61 -17.05
C SER A 484 8.06 21.93 -16.62
N LYS A 485 8.85 22.94 -16.26
CA LYS A 485 8.38 24.32 -15.97
C LYS A 485 8.30 25.18 -17.24
N GLU A 486 9.02 24.82 -18.31
CA GLU A 486 8.93 25.55 -19.56
C GLU A 486 7.57 25.25 -20.23
N PRO A 487 6.72 26.26 -20.48
CA PRO A 487 5.50 26.06 -21.22
C PRO A 487 5.91 25.68 -22.65
N ASN A 488 5.37 24.58 -23.18
CA ASN A 488 5.47 24.26 -24.60
C ASN A 488 5.03 25.47 -25.43
N SER A 489 6.00 26.21 -25.93
CA SER A 489 5.82 27.32 -26.86
C SER A 489 5.32 26.82 -28.21
#